data_e3ab2b3f47f0589b5e6f56d4189601f8
#
_entry.id   e3ab2b3f47f0589b5e6f56d4189601f8
#
_cell.length_a   1.000
_cell.length_b   1.000
_cell.length_c   1.000
_cell.angle_alpha   90.00
_cell.angle_beta   90.00
_cell.angle_gamma   90.00
#
_symmetry.space_group_name_H-M   'P 1'
#
loop_
_entity.id
_entity.type
_entity.pdbx_description
1 polymer ?
#
loop_
_entity_poly.entity_id
_entity_poly.type
_entity_poly.pdbx_seq_one_letter_code
_entity_poly.pdbx_strand_id
1 'polypeptide(L)'
;MTAPSMPPEEPGRQAALDQTGLLDTPSEERFDRFTRMARAAFNTPIALVSLVDRDRQWFKSIEGLPVSETPRNISFCGHAIHAPDVFVVEDTLSDPRFQDNPLVTGEPRVRFYAGAPLHDKDNFRLGTLCIIDREPRSFDDQSKALLRDLADCVEQEIKSQAASDYVRALRKSERRTRAIIEGTRVGTWEWNVQTGETVFNERWANICGYQLAELAPVNIQTWLGLAHPDDLPESERLLNEHFEGKKPEYDFRCRMKHKEGHWVWVHDRGQVLEWTDAGEPLMMF
;
A
#
# COMPACT_ATOMS: atom_id res chain seq x y z
N MET A 1 29.83 -23.92 6.09
CA MET A 1 28.94 -22.84 5.65
C MET A 1 28.15 -22.30 6.83
N THR A 2 28.02 -21.01 6.95
CA THR A 2 27.14 -20.37 7.91
C THR A 2 25.87 -19.92 7.18
N ALA A 3 24.69 -20.44 7.60
CA ALA A 3 23.43 -19.96 7.04
C ALA A 3 23.16 -18.52 7.52
N PRO A 4 22.53 -17.67 6.70
CA PRO A 4 22.14 -16.34 7.13
C PRO A 4 21.12 -16.42 8.28
N SER A 5 21.30 -15.56 9.29
CA SER A 5 20.34 -15.44 10.39
C SER A 5 19.03 -14.77 9.92
N MET A 6 17.98 -14.90 10.72
CA MET A 6 16.77 -14.12 10.50
C MET A 6 16.93 -12.73 11.13
N PRO A 7 16.57 -11.64 10.43
CA PRO A 7 16.50 -10.31 11.04
C PRO A 7 15.55 -10.26 12.24
N PRO A 8 15.83 -9.46 13.27
CA PRO A 8 14.93 -9.30 14.42
C PRO A 8 13.50 -8.88 14.02
N GLU A 9 13.38 -8.04 12.99
CA GLU A 9 12.14 -7.50 12.43
C GLU A 9 11.57 -8.33 11.26
N GLU A 10 11.95 -9.62 11.12
CA GLU A 10 11.57 -10.48 9.99
C GLU A 10 10.05 -10.48 9.68
N PRO A 11 9.12 -10.54 10.67
CA PRO A 11 7.69 -10.48 10.35
C PRO A 11 7.27 -9.19 9.63
N GLY A 12 7.81 -8.04 10.06
CA GLY A 12 7.56 -6.74 9.41
C GLY A 12 8.20 -6.66 8.01
N ARG A 13 9.46 -7.11 7.89
CA ARG A 13 10.18 -7.19 6.61
C ARG A 13 9.45 -8.07 5.60
N GLN A 14 8.97 -9.24 6.03
CA GLN A 14 8.23 -10.15 5.16
C GLN A 14 6.88 -9.55 4.74
N ALA A 15 6.16 -8.92 5.66
CA ALA A 15 4.92 -8.22 5.33
C ALA A 15 5.15 -7.10 4.32
N ALA A 16 6.24 -6.33 4.46
CA ALA A 16 6.63 -5.30 3.51
C ALA A 16 6.95 -5.88 2.12
N LEU A 17 7.67 -7.01 2.07
CA LEU A 17 7.94 -7.73 0.81
C LEU A 17 6.65 -8.23 0.15
N ASP A 18 5.77 -8.87 0.92
CA ASP A 18 4.48 -9.38 0.42
C ASP A 18 3.61 -8.23 -0.16
N GLN A 19 3.63 -7.05 0.46
CA GLN A 19 2.92 -5.86 -0.01
C GLN A 19 3.43 -5.31 -1.35
N THR A 20 4.68 -5.59 -1.73
CA THR A 20 5.18 -5.17 -3.06
C THR A 20 4.47 -5.87 -4.21
N GLY A 21 3.91 -7.06 -3.97
CA GLY A 21 3.31 -7.90 -5.00
C GLY A 21 4.28 -8.36 -6.09
N LEU A 22 5.61 -8.32 -5.85
CA LEU A 22 6.63 -8.64 -6.84
C LEU A 22 7.00 -10.12 -6.90
N LEU A 23 6.81 -10.87 -5.81
CA LEU A 23 7.11 -12.30 -5.78
C LEU A 23 6.25 -13.07 -6.80
N ASP A 24 6.87 -14.06 -7.44
CA ASP A 24 6.23 -14.97 -8.41
C ASP A 24 5.59 -14.24 -9.63
N THR A 25 6.08 -13.05 -9.96
CA THR A 25 5.65 -12.29 -11.13
C THR A 25 6.61 -12.48 -12.31
N PRO A 26 6.18 -12.31 -13.56
CA PRO A 26 7.05 -12.34 -14.73
C PRO A 26 8.19 -11.32 -14.63
N SER A 27 9.25 -11.53 -15.42
CA SER A 27 10.30 -10.51 -15.61
C SER A 27 9.70 -9.22 -16.17
N GLU A 28 10.30 -8.09 -15.79
CA GLU A 28 9.86 -6.76 -16.20
C GLU A 28 11.05 -5.91 -16.60
N GLU A 29 11.00 -5.29 -17.79
CA GLU A 29 12.08 -4.48 -18.36
C GLU A 29 12.56 -3.37 -17.40
N ARG A 30 11.68 -2.84 -16.55
CA ARG A 30 12.04 -1.82 -15.54
C ARG A 30 13.04 -2.33 -14.50
N PHE A 31 13.12 -3.66 -14.24
CA PHE A 31 14.14 -4.29 -13.41
C PHE A 31 15.29 -4.87 -14.25
N ASP A 32 14.97 -5.47 -15.41
CA ASP A 32 15.95 -6.14 -16.26
C ASP A 32 17.00 -5.17 -16.82
N ARG A 33 16.63 -3.90 -17.07
CA ARG A 33 17.58 -2.85 -17.44
C ARG A 33 18.67 -2.64 -16.40
N PHE A 34 18.36 -2.73 -15.09
CA PHE A 34 19.34 -2.51 -14.03
C PHE A 34 20.30 -3.69 -13.86
N THR A 35 19.83 -4.93 -14.01
CA THR A 35 20.73 -6.09 -14.03
C THR A 35 21.67 -6.06 -15.21
N ARG A 36 21.19 -5.67 -16.41
CA ARG A 36 22.05 -5.45 -17.58
C ARG A 36 23.05 -4.33 -17.37
N MET A 37 22.62 -3.20 -16.80
CA MET A 37 23.51 -2.07 -16.49
C MET A 37 24.58 -2.46 -15.47
N ALA A 38 24.20 -3.12 -14.37
CA ALA A 38 25.13 -3.59 -13.35
C ALA A 38 26.14 -4.58 -13.94
N ARG A 39 25.67 -5.57 -14.70
CA ARG A 39 26.54 -6.53 -15.38
C ARG A 39 27.55 -5.85 -16.30
N ALA A 40 27.12 -4.88 -17.10
CA ALA A 40 27.99 -4.15 -18.02
C ALA A 40 28.95 -3.21 -17.28
N ALA A 41 28.49 -2.45 -16.28
CA ALA A 41 29.30 -1.49 -15.54
C ALA A 41 30.46 -2.16 -14.77
N PHE A 42 30.17 -3.32 -14.16
CA PHE A 42 31.17 -4.06 -13.37
C PHE A 42 31.89 -5.17 -14.16
N ASN A 43 31.52 -5.39 -15.41
CA ASN A 43 32.06 -6.48 -16.26
C ASN A 43 32.03 -7.83 -15.51
N THR A 44 30.87 -8.19 -14.90
CA THR A 44 30.64 -9.44 -14.19
C THR A 44 29.76 -10.36 -15.02
N PRO A 45 29.91 -11.69 -14.93
CA PRO A 45 29.09 -12.64 -15.68
C PRO A 45 27.62 -12.70 -15.17
N ILE A 46 27.37 -12.32 -13.91
CA ILE A 46 26.05 -12.48 -13.27
C ILE A 46 25.65 -11.20 -12.55
N ALA A 47 24.41 -10.77 -12.72
CA ALA A 47 23.78 -9.71 -11.95
C ALA A 47 22.31 -10.04 -11.68
N LEU A 48 21.82 -9.75 -10.47
CA LEU A 48 20.49 -10.10 -10.01
C LEU A 48 19.83 -8.93 -9.28
N VAL A 49 18.52 -8.76 -9.48
CA VAL A 49 17.61 -8.19 -8.48
C VAL A 49 16.98 -9.35 -7.73
N SER A 50 17.45 -9.59 -6.52
CA SER A 50 17.06 -10.71 -5.65
C SER A 50 16.17 -10.21 -4.52
N LEU A 51 15.05 -10.88 -4.28
CA LEU A 51 14.16 -10.65 -3.15
C LEU A 51 14.29 -11.83 -2.17
N VAL A 52 14.49 -11.51 -0.88
CA VAL A 52 14.70 -12.52 0.17
C VAL A 52 13.38 -12.85 0.82
N ASP A 53 12.78 -13.98 0.40
CA ASP A 53 11.54 -14.53 0.93
C ASP A 53 11.80 -15.41 2.19
N ARG A 54 10.78 -16.04 2.74
CA ARG A 54 10.82 -16.86 3.97
C ARG A 54 11.86 -17.96 3.91
N ASP A 55 11.78 -18.78 2.86
CA ASP A 55 12.62 -19.97 2.71
C ASP A 55 13.53 -19.94 1.47
N ARG A 56 13.40 -18.93 0.63
CA ARG A 56 14.10 -18.78 -0.64
C ARG A 56 14.58 -17.35 -0.86
N GLN A 57 15.54 -17.19 -1.75
CA GLN A 57 15.75 -15.94 -2.48
C GLN A 57 15.18 -16.12 -3.88
N TRP A 58 14.29 -15.23 -4.26
CA TRP A 58 13.63 -15.23 -5.55
C TRP A 58 14.18 -14.10 -6.42
N PHE A 59 14.37 -14.35 -7.71
CA PHE A 59 15.00 -13.40 -8.60
C PHE A 59 13.97 -12.67 -9.45
N LYS A 60 13.71 -11.39 -9.13
CA LYS A 60 12.85 -10.51 -9.91
C LYS A 60 13.44 -10.20 -11.26
N SER A 61 14.77 -10.08 -11.33
CA SER A 61 15.52 -9.91 -12.56
C SER A 61 16.83 -10.67 -12.46
N ILE A 62 17.25 -11.28 -13.55
CA ILE A 62 18.39 -12.18 -13.58
C ILE A 62 19.14 -12.11 -14.91
N GLU A 63 20.44 -11.95 -14.83
CA GLU A 63 21.39 -12.07 -15.93
C GLU A 63 22.45 -13.10 -15.58
N GLY A 64 22.71 -14.04 -16.48
CA GLY A 64 23.84 -14.97 -16.39
C GLY A 64 23.61 -16.26 -15.58
N LEU A 65 22.40 -16.53 -15.08
CA LEU A 65 22.04 -17.79 -14.43
C LEU A 65 20.74 -18.37 -15.02
N PRO A 66 20.58 -19.72 -15.07
CA PRO A 66 19.41 -20.39 -15.65
C PRO A 66 18.34 -20.73 -14.61
N VAL A 67 18.37 -20.16 -13.40
CA VAL A 67 17.46 -20.48 -12.28
C VAL A 67 16.74 -19.23 -11.81
N SER A 68 15.48 -19.36 -11.38
CA SER A 68 14.66 -18.23 -10.90
C SER A 68 14.71 -18.02 -9.39
N GLU A 69 15.24 -18.99 -8.63
CA GLU A 69 15.33 -18.91 -7.18
C GLU A 69 16.39 -19.88 -6.64
N THR A 70 16.80 -19.68 -5.39
CA THR A 70 17.61 -20.63 -4.63
C THR A 70 17.16 -20.64 -3.16
N PRO A 71 17.46 -21.72 -2.39
CA PRO A 71 17.15 -21.76 -0.97
C PRO A 71 17.79 -20.60 -0.21
N ARG A 72 17.04 -20.00 0.75
CA ARG A 72 17.51 -18.88 1.56
C ARG A 72 18.73 -19.23 2.41
N ASN A 73 18.79 -20.44 2.94
CA ASN A 73 19.85 -20.89 3.84
C ASN A 73 21.25 -20.96 3.20
N ILE A 74 21.35 -20.96 1.86
CA ILE A 74 22.62 -20.90 1.13
C ILE A 74 22.85 -19.54 0.48
N SER A 75 21.95 -18.55 0.68
CA SER A 75 21.96 -17.30 -0.07
C SER A 75 22.97 -16.28 0.47
N PHE A 76 23.71 -15.67 -0.42
CA PHE A 76 24.56 -14.49 -0.13
C PHE A 76 23.68 -13.26 0.17
N CYS A 77 22.57 -13.10 -0.53
CA CYS A 77 21.62 -12.01 -0.33
C CYS A 77 20.98 -12.05 1.06
N GLY A 78 20.78 -13.27 1.61
CA GLY A 78 20.32 -13.45 2.99
C GLY A 78 21.30 -12.89 4.03
N HIS A 79 22.60 -12.92 3.76
CA HIS A 79 23.62 -12.24 4.58
C HIS A 79 23.64 -10.72 4.30
N ALA A 80 23.53 -10.34 3.04
CA ALA A 80 23.61 -8.94 2.62
C ALA A 80 22.50 -8.05 3.20
N ILE A 81 21.29 -8.57 3.39
CA ILE A 81 20.19 -7.80 4.01
C ILE A 81 20.45 -7.40 5.47
N HIS A 82 21.47 -7.95 6.13
CA HIS A 82 21.90 -7.51 7.46
C HIS A 82 22.91 -6.37 7.42
N ALA A 83 23.55 -6.14 6.27
CA ALA A 83 24.56 -5.11 6.13
C ALA A 83 23.91 -3.70 6.11
N PRO A 84 24.52 -2.69 6.73
CA PRO A 84 24.01 -1.32 6.66
C PRO A 84 24.14 -0.71 5.28
N ASP A 85 25.07 -1.21 4.46
CA ASP A 85 25.43 -0.73 3.13
C ASP A 85 25.83 -1.92 2.25
N VAL A 86 26.54 -1.68 1.14
CA VAL A 86 26.97 -2.72 0.21
C VAL A 86 27.77 -3.80 0.91
N PHE A 87 27.29 -5.02 0.84
CA PHE A 87 27.94 -6.20 1.38
C PHE A 87 28.85 -6.80 0.31
N VAL A 88 30.16 -6.97 0.64
CA VAL A 88 31.18 -7.44 -0.30
C VAL A 88 31.89 -8.70 0.24
N VAL A 89 32.06 -9.67 -0.63
CA VAL A 89 32.93 -10.85 -0.42
C VAL A 89 33.86 -10.92 -1.62
N GLU A 90 35.10 -10.47 -1.43
CA GLU A 90 36.11 -10.38 -2.52
C GLU A 90 36.60 -11.75 -2.98
N ASP A 91 36.70 -12.71 -2.08
CA ASP A 91 36.97 -14.12 -2.37
C ASP A 91 36.25 -15.05 -1.41
N THR A 92 35.27 -15.77 -1.92
CA THR A 92 34.42 -16.67 -1.14
C THR A 92 35.18 -17.86 -0.52
N LEU A 93 36.27 -18.31 -1.12
CA LEU A 93 37.12 -19.40 -0.54
C LEU A 93 37.95 -18.93 0.65
N SER A 94 38.20 -17.62 0.75
CA SER A 94 38.90 -17.01 1.88
C SER A 94 37.97 -16.58 3.01
N ASP A 95 36.63 -16.63 2.80
CA ASP A 95 35.63 -16.25 3.80
C ASP A 95 35.03 -17.51 4.48
N PRO A 96 35.24 -17.69 5.80
CA PRO A 96 34.77 -18.85 6.53
C PRO A 96 33.24 -19.06 6.46
N ARG A 97 32.47 -18.04 6.17
CA ARG A 97 31.01 -18.13 6.03
C ARG A 97 30.59 -18.87 4.77
N PHE A 98 31.42 -18.80 3.70
CA PHE A 98 31.04 -19.22 2.36
C PHE A 98 31.91 -20.30 1.72
N GLN A 99 33.11 -20.58 2.23
CA GLN A 99 34.08 -21.50 1.60
C GLN A 99 33.53 -22.89 1.24
N ASP A 100 32.57 -23.40 2.01
CA ASP A 100 31.90 -24.69 1.82
C ASP A 100 30.44 -24.56 1.37
N ASN A 101 30.05 -23.36 0.89
CA ASN A 101 28.68 -23.12 0.38
C ASN A 101 28.48 -23.88 -0.95
N PRO A 102 27.31 -24.52 -1.16
CA PRO A 102 27.01 -25.22 -2.43
C PRO A 102 27.15 -24.35 -3.69
N LEU A 103 26.86 -23.04 -3.60
CA LEU A 103 27.04 -22.09 -4.71
C LEU A 103 28.50 -21.74 -4.99
N VAL A 104 29.43 -22.08 -4.08
CA VAL A 104 30.89 -21.90 -4.20
C VAL A 104 31.56 -23.20 -4.65
N THR A 105 31.23 -24.32 -4.01
CA THR A 105 31.81 -25.62 -4.29
C THR A 105 31.23 -26.31 -5.52
N GLY A 106 29.96 -25.98 -5.86
CA GLY A 106 29.23 -26.41 -7.06
C GLY A 106 28.97 -25.25 -8.01
N GLU A 107 28.12 -25.49 -9.03
CA GLU A 107 27.70 -24.41 -9.92
C GLU A 107 26.83 -23.37 -9.16
N PRO A 108 27.01 -22.05 -9.41
CA PRO A 108 27.78 -21.41 -10.50
C PRO A 108 29.25 -21.13 -10.15
N ARG A 109 29.81 -21.67 -9.05
CA ARG A 109 31.20 -21.48 -8.58
C ARG A 109 31.48 -20.02 -8.22
N VAL A 110 30.65 -19.45 -7.39
CA VAL A 110 30.79 -18.07 -6.92
C VAL A 110 32.14 -17.86 -6.24
N ARG A 111 32.93 -16.90 -6.72
CA ARG A 111 34.20 -16.49 -6.11
C ARG A 111 34.15 -15.06 -5.58
N PHE A 112 33.36 -14.20 -6.19
CA PHE A 112 33.14 -12.84 -5.76
C PHE A 112 31.64 -12.56 -5.66
N TYR A 113 31.26 -11.80 -4.65
CA TYR A 113 29.89 -11.29 -4.45
C TYR A 113 29.92 -9.84 -3.97
N ALA A 114 29.14 -8.97 -4.57
CA ALA A 114 28.80 -7.67 -4.00
C ALA A 114 27.30 -7.43 -4.14
N GLY A 115 26.63 -7.05 -3.05
CA GLY A 115 25.19 -6.83 -3.01
C GLY A 115 24.83 -5.58 -2.21
N ALA A 116 24.08 -4.67 -2.84
CA ALA A 116 23.49 -3.51 -2.20
C ALA A 116 22.08 -3.85 -1.72
N PRO A 117 21.77 -3.74 -0.43
CA PRO A 117 20.43 -3.97 0.07
C PRO A 117 19.40 -3.04 -0.59
N LEU A 118 18.20 -3.56 -0.84
CA LEU A 118 17.06 -2.83 -1.41
C LEU A 118 16.05 -2.55 -0.31
N HIS A 119 15.71 -1.27 -0.12
CA HIS A 119 14.83 -0.81 0.94
C HIS A 119 13.44 -0.42 0.40
N ASP A 120 12.42 -0.72 1.18
CA ASP A 120 11.09 -0.16 0.95
C ASP A 120 10.97 1.28 1.53
N LYS A 121 9.74 1.81 1.56
CA LYS A 121 9.45 3.15 2.12
C LYS A 121 9.65 3.24 3.64
N ASP A 122 9.55 2.13 4.35
CA ASP A 122 9.68 2.03 5.80
C ASP A 122 11.06 1.51 6.23
N ASN A 123 12.03 1.48 5.28
CA ASN A 123 13.42 1.05 5.46
C ASN A 123 13.61 -0.45 5.77
N PHE A 124 12.63 -1.30 5.48
CA PHE A 124 12.82 -2.75 5.49
C PHE A 124 13.66 -3.20 4.31
N ARG A 125 14.63 -4.08 4.56
CA ARG A 125 15.53 -4.63 3.53
C ARG A 125 14.90 -5.84 2.88
N LEU A 126 14.33 -5.63 1.69
CA LEU A 126 13.55 -6.64 0.96
C LEU A 126 14.41 -7.65 0.22
N GLY A 127 15.62 -7.25 -0.16
CA GLY A 127 16.52 -8.04 -0.98
C GLY A 127 17.78 -7.26 -1.37
N THR A 128 18.35 -7.55 -2.54
CA THR A 128 19.57 -6.90 -3.02
C THR A 128 19.57 -6.71 -4.54
N LEU A 129 20.20 -5.63 -5.01
CA LEU A 129 20.85 -5.64 -6.32
C LEU A 129 22.25 -6.19 -6.11
N CYS A 130 22.59 -7.30 -6.76
CA CYS A 130 23.90 -7.90 -6.59
C CYS A 130 24.57 -8.28 -7.91
N ILE A 131 25.89 -8.32 -7.85
CA ILE A 131 26.80 -8.78 -8.92
C ILE A 131 27.65 -9.92 -8.37
N ILE A 132 27.93 -10.89 -9.23
CA ILE A 132 28.61 -12.13 -8.87
C ILE A 132 29.64 -12.46 -9.95
N ASP A 133 30.81 -12.94 -9.52
CA ASP A 133 31.81 -13.46 -10.43
C ASP A 133 32.33 -14.84 -10.01
N ARG A 134 32.92 -15.55 -11.00
CA ARG A 134 33.61 -16.84 -10.82
C ARG A 134 35.10 -16.68 -10.53
N GLU A 135 35.57 -15.45 -10.45
CA GLU A 135 36.92 -15.06 -10.09
C GLU A 135 36.92 -14.10 -8.91
N PRO A 136 37.93 -14.11 -8.03
CA PRO A 136 38.04 -13.13 -6.96
C PRO A 136 38.22 -11.73 -7.52
N ARG A 137 37.69 -10.71 -6.84
CA ARG A 137 37.81 -9.31 -7.21
C ARG A 137 38.03 -8.42 -6.00
N SER A 138 38.84 -7.39 -6.13
CA SER A 138 38.81 -6.24 -5.23
C SER A 138 37.64 -5.33 -5.60
N PHE A 139 37.03 -4.72 -4.61
CA PHE A 139 35.86 -3.86 -4.81
C PHE A 139 36.00 -2.58 -3.99
N ASP A 140 36.43 -1.53 -4.66
CA ASP A 140 36.74 -0.25 -4.05
C ASP A 140 35.49 0.59 -3.69
N ASP A 141 35.69 1.71 -3.01
CA ASP A 141 34.58 2.56 -2.57
C ASP A 141 33.85 3.23 -3.72
N GLN A 142 34.51 3.50 -4.85
CA GLN A 142 33.84 4.01 -6.06
C GLN A 142 32.89 2.97 -6.64
N SER A 143 33.32 1.71 -6.70
CA SER A 143 32.50 0.58 -7.13
C SER A 143 31.31 0.35 -6.20
N LYS A 144 31.50 0.46 -4.87
CA LYS A 144 30.41 0.37 -3.90
C LYS A 144 29.39 1.49 -4.10
N ALA A 145 29.86 2.74 -4.28
CA ALA A 145 28.97 3.88 -4.53
C ALA A 145 28.13 3.67 -5.80
N LEU A 146 28.76 3.23 -6.91
CA LEU A 146 28.05 2.96 -8.15
C LEU A 146 27.00 1.84 -8.00
N LEU A 147 27.33 0.76 -7.27
CA LEU A 147 26.38 -0.32 -7.03
C LEU A 147 25.21 0.16 -6.16
N ARG A 148 25.47 1.03 -5.17
CA ARG A 148 24.42 1.66 -4.34
C ARG A 148 23.53 2.55 -5.19
N ASP A 149 24.08 3.41 -6.06
CA ASP A 149 23.31 4.29 -6.93
C ASP A 149 22.36 3.49 -7.85
N LEU A 150 22.85 2.39 -8.41
CA LEU A 150 22.01 1.49 -9.23
C LEU A 150 20.90 0.83 -8.38
N ALA A 151 21.22 0.42 -7.15
CA ALA A 151 20.25 -0.16 -6.25
C ALA A 151 19.19 0.87 -5.80
N ASP A 152 19.55 2.13 -5.60
CA ASP A 152 18.62 3.23 -5.32
C ASP A 152 17.61 3.42 -6.47
N CYS A 153 18.07 3.28 -7.71
CA CYS A 153 17.16 3.29 -8.86
C CYS A 153 16.19 2.10 -8.84
N VAL A 154 16.64 0.90 -8.47
CA VAL A 154 15.77 -0.28 -8.30
C VAL A 154 14.75 -0.04 -7.19
N GLU A 155 15.16 0.55 -6.06
CA GLU A 155 14.25 0.92 -4.97
C GLU A 155 13.16 1.89 -5.41
N GLN A 156 13.48 2.87 -6.27
CA GLN A 156 12.47 3.79 -6.82
C GLN A 156 11.42 3.05 -7.66
N GLU A 157 11.83 2.04 -8.45
CA GLU A 157 10.88 1.22 -9.20
C GLU A 157 9.95 0.40 -8.26
N ILE A 158 10.49 -0.16 -7.18
CA ILE A 158 9.71 -0.88 -6.17
C ILE A 158 8.68 0.07 -5.53
N LYS A 159 9.12 1.26 -5.08
CA LYS A 159 8.27 2.25 -4.39
C LYS A 159 7.20 2.83 -5.33
N SER A 160 7.53 3.12 -6.57
CA SER A 160 6.59 3.68 -7.56
C SER A 160 5.48 2.69 -7.92
N GLN A 161 5.78 1.41 -7.98
CA GLN A 161 4.78 0.37 -8.23
C GLN A 161 3.75 0.30 -7.09
N ALA A 162 4.21 0.23 -5.85
CA ALA A 162 3.34 0.17 -4.68
C ALA A 162 2.38 1.38 -4.63
N ALA A 163 2.88 2.58 -4.91
CA ALA A 163 2.06 3.80 -4.99
C ALA A 163 1.02 3.72 -6.12
N SER A 164 1.41 3.24 -7.31
CA SER A 164 0.50 3.10 -8.46
C SER A 164 -0.61 2.09 -8.19
N ASP A 165 -0.30 0.94 -7.60
CA ASP A 165 -1.27 -0.10 -7.27
C ASP A 165 -2.23 0.35 -6.16
N TYR A 166 -1.74 1.10 -5.16
CA TYR A 166 -2.59 1.72 -4.13
C TYR A 166 -3.60 2.70 -4.74
N VAL A 167 -3.14 3.61 -5.60
CA VAL A 167 -4.03 4.56 -6.30
C VAL A 167 -5.06 3.85 -7.17
N ARG A 168 -4.66 2.77 -7.86
CA ARG A 168 -5.57 1.95 -8.67
C ARG A 168 -6.63 1.26 -7.82
N ALA A 169 -6.23 0.67 -6.68
CA ALA A 169 -7.14 0.03 -5.73
C ALA A 169 -8.14 1.04 -5.15
N LEU A 170 -7.67 2.23 -4.74
CA LEU A 170 -8.50 3.31 -4.23
C LEU A 170 -9.54 3.75 -5.26
N ARG A 171 -9.12 4.05 -6.49
CA ARG A 171 -10.02 4.42 -7.59
C ARG A 171 -11.07 3.35 -7.90
N LYS A 172 -10.68 2.07 -7.83
CA LYS A 172 -11.60 0.95 -8.01
C LYS A 172 -12.66 0.90 -6.90
N SER A 173 -12.23 1.11 -5.65
CA SER A 173 -13.13 1.17 -4.49
C SER A 173 -14.10 2.34 -4.60
N GLU A 174 -13.61 3.54 -4.89
CA GLU A 174 -14.46 4.74 -5.10
C GLU A 174 -15.49 4.54 -6.21
N ARG A 175 -15.06 4.00 -7.37
CA ARG A 175 -15.98 3.71 -8.49
C ARG A 175 -17.06 2.72 -8.08
N ARG A 176 -16.71 1.68 -7.32
CA ARG A 176 -17.67 0.69 -6.83
C ARG A 176 -18.69 1.31 -5.88
N THR A 177 -18.24 2.12 -4.92
CA THR A 177 -19.11 2.83 -3.98
C THR A 177 -20.06 3.77 -4.72
N ARG A 178 -19.54 4.58 -5.64
CA ARG A 178 -20.35 5.48 -6.47
C ARG A 178 -21.40 4.71 -7.29
N ALA A 179 -21.02 3.61 -7.94
CA ALA A 179 -21.95 2.80 -8.73
C ALA A 179 -23.07 2.19 -7.87
N ILE A 180 -22.79 1.81 -6.61
CA ILE A 180 -23.79 1.34 -5.66
C ILE A 180 -24.78 2.47 -5.31
N ILE A 181 -24.28 3.65 -4.96
CA ILE A 181 -25.12 4.81 -4.60
C ILE A 181 -25.99 5.21 -5.79
N GLU A 182 -25.45 5.32 -6.99
CA GLU A 182 -26.20 5.66 -8.21
C GLU A 182 -27.24 4.58 -8.57
N GLY A 183 -26.85 3.30 -8.48
CA GLY A 183 -27.69 2.17 -8.82
C GLY A 183 -28.86 1.97 -7.85
N THR A 184 -28.69 2.27 -6.58
CA THR A 184 -29.75 2.19 -5.54
C THR A 184 -30.66 3.40 -5.55
N ARG A 185 -30.29 4.49 -6.25
CA ARG A 185 -31.03 5.75 -6.28
C ARG A 185 -31.33 6.32 -4.90
N VAL A 186 -30.44 6.10 -3.93
CA VAL A 186 -30.57 6.63 -2.56
C VAL A 186 -30.09 8.08 -2.52
N GLY A 187 -30.84 8.93 -1.85
CA GLY A 187 -30.36 10.24 -1.42
C GLY A 187 -29.38 10.04 -0.26
N THR A 188 -28.17 10.57 -0.36
CA THR A 188 -27.17 10.51 0.71
C THR A 188 -26.92 11.87 1.30
N TRP A 189 -26.54 11.87 2.57
CA TRP A 189 -26.14 13.06 3.30
C TRP A 189 -24.99 12.76 4.24
N GLU A 190 -24.18 13.77 4.49
CA GLU A 190 -23.11 13.79 5.47
C GLU A 190 -23.33 15.03 6.33
N TRP A 191 -23.25 14.90 7.64
CA TRP A 191 -23.50 16.00 8.57
C TRP A 191 -22.41 16.09 9.64
N ASN A 192 -21.75 17.24 9.70
CA ASN A 192 -20.93 17.59 10.83
C ASN A 192 -21.84 18.13 11.94
N VAL A 193 -22.02 17.35 13.00
CA VAL A 193 -22.94 17.65 14.09
C VAL A 193 -22.53 18.90 14.86
N GLN A 194 -21.23 19.16 14.96
CA GLN A 194 -20.68 20.29 15.72
C GLN A 194 -20.83 21.63 15.00
N THR A 195 -20.62 21.62 13.69
CA THR A 195 -20.64 22.86 12.86
C THR A 195 -21.96 23.10 12.14
N GLY A 196 -22.77 22.05 11.97
CA GLY A 196 -23.99 22.08 11.15
C GLY A 196 -23.72 21.99 9.64
N GLU A 197 -22.45 21.88 9.22
CA GLU A 197 -22.09 21.68 7.82
C GLU A 197 -22.65 20.35 7.32
N THR A 198 -23.29 20.38 6.16
CA THR A 198 -23.97 19.21 5.58
C THR A 198 -23.69 19.12 4.09
N VAL A 199 -23.43 17.90 3.61
CA VAL A 199 -23.28 17.59 2.19
C VAL A 199 -24.41 16.68 1.75
N PHE A 200 -25.10 17.03 0.67
CA PHE A 200 -26.16 16.21 0.07
C PHE A 200 -25.75 15.80 -1.35
N ASN A 201 -26.19 14.61 -1.79
CA ASN A 201 -26.08 14.28 -3.19
C ASN A 201 -27.27 14.83 -4.02
N GLU A 202 -27.16 14.86 -5.35
CA GLU A 202 -28.23 15.30 -6.25
C GLU A 202 -29.54 14.53 -6.03
N ARG A 203 -29.45 13.25 -5.72
CA ARG A 203 -30.63 12.39 -5.52
C ARG A 203 -31.42 12.80 -4.27
N TRP A 204 -30.75 13.23 -3.21
CA TRP A 204 -31.39 13.77 -2.02
C TRP A 204 -32.28 14.99 -2.37
N ALA A 205 -31.75 15.96 -3.11
CA ALA A 205 -32.49 17.13 -3.54
C ALA A 205 -33.67 16.76 -4.45
N ASN A 206 -33.45 15.82 -5.37
CA ASN A 206 -34.46 15.36 -6.33
C ASN A 206 -35.66 14.67 -5.67
N ILE A 207 -35.52 14.06 -4.48
CA ILE A 207 -36.64 13.49 -3.70
C ILE A 207 -37.66 14.58 -3.38
N CYS A 208 -37.21 15.78 -3.11
CA CYS A 208 -38.04 16.95 -2.82
C CYS A 208 -38.30 17.83 -4.06
N GLY A 209 -37.95 17.37 -5.26
CA GLY A 209 -38.21 18.08 -6.52
C GLY A 209 -37.24 19.22 -6.84
N TYR A 210 -36.14 19.37 -6.10
CA TYR A 210 -35.14 20.38 -6.31
C TYR A 210 -33.92 19.82 -7.08
N GLN A 211 -33.20 20.69 -7.75
CA GLN A 211 -31.80 20.48 -8.10
C GLN A 211 -30.95 20.94 -6.90
N LEU A 212 -29.86 20.27 -6.61
CA LEU A 212 -29.02 20.62 -5.45
C LEU A 212 -28.52 22.07 -5.49
N ALA A 213 -28.20 22.58 -6.67
CA ALA A 213 -27.76 23.97 -6.87
C ALA A 213 -28.84 25.02 -6.48
N GLU A 214 -30.12 24.64 -6.50
CA GLU A 214 -31.23 25.55 -6.11
C GLU A 214 -31.34 25.69 -4.58
N LEU A 215 -30.75 24.73 -3.83
CA LEU A 215 -30.76 24.73 -2.36
C LEU A 215 -29.49 25.36 -1.77
N ALA A 216 -28.52 25.74 -2.58
CA ALA A 216 -27.27 26.31 -2.12
C ALA A 216 -27.42 27.71 -1.49
N PRO A 217 -26.70 28.05 -0.39
CA PRO A 217 -25.77 27.19 0.33
C PRO A 217 -26.48 26.17 1.21
N VAL A 218 -25.99 24.90 1.17
CA VAL A 218 -26.61 23.81 1.92
C VAL A 218 -25.94 23.63 3.30
N ASN A 219 -26.74 23.36 4.31
CA ASN A 219 -26.34 23.02 5.67
C ASN A 219 -27.51 22.31 6.38
N ILE A 220 -27.41 22.03 7.65
CA ILE A 220 -28.49 21.35 8.40
C ILE A 220 -29.81 22.12 8.36
N GLN A 221 -29.78 23.47 8.24
CA GLN A 221 -31.01 24.27 8.13
C GLN A 221 -31.77 23.97 6.83
N THR A 222 -31.08 23.49 5.79
CA THR A 222 -31.75 23.07 4.54
C THR A 222 -32.67 21.88 4.81
N TRP A 223 -32.23 20.87 5.58
CA TRP A 223 -33.08 19.76 5.97
C TRP A 223 -34.20 20.22 6.90
N LEU A 224 -33.88 20.97 7.96
CA LEU A 224 -34.86 21.50 8.93
C LEU A 224 -35.95 22.33 8.27
N GLY A 225 -35.58 23.13 7.24
CA GLY A 225 -36.54 23.98 6.51
C GLY A 225 -37.49 23.20 5.58
N LEU A 226 -37.09 22.02 5.14
CA LEU A 226 -37.91 21.13 4.30
C LEU A 226 -38.70 20.11 5.11
N ALA A 227 -38.29 19.75 6.32
CA ALA A 227 -38.99 18.81 7.17
C ALA A 227 -40.32 19.38 7.69
N HIS A 228 -41.29 18.50 7.89
CA HIS A 228 -42.59 18.92 8.47
C HIS A 228 -42.39 19.34 9.92
N PRO A 229 -42.96 20.50 10.36
CA PRO A 229 -42.77 20.98 11.73
C PRO A 229 -43.18 19.99 12.82
N ASP A 230 -44.26 19.25 12.62
CA ASP A 230 -44.76 18.25 13.61
C ASP A 230 -43.81 17.03 13.73
N ASP A 231 -42.96 16.78 12.72
CA ASP A 231 -42.07 15.63 12.70
C ASP A 231 -40.71 15.94 13.37
N LEU A 232 -40.33 17.22 13.49
CA LEU A 232 -39.04 17.68 14.03
C LEU A 232 -38.81 17.22 15.50
N PRO A 233 -39.77 17.30 16.43
CA PRO A 233 -39.55 16.87 17.82
C PRO A 233 -39.22 15.39 17.95
N GLU A 234 -39.80 14.54 17.12
CA GLU A 234 -39.52 13.10 17.11
C GLU A 234 -38.18 12.80 16.50
N SER A 235 -37.80 13.52 15.43
CA SER A 235 -36.44 13.43 14.84
C SER A 235 -35.37 13.77 15.88
N GLU A 236 -35.52 14.89 16.59
CA GLU A 236 -34.58 15.31 17.64
C GLU A 236 -34.48 14.27 18.77
N ARG A 237 -35.57 13.71 19.20
CA ARG A 237 -35.58 12.66 20.21
C ARG A 237 -34.80 11.42 19.77
N LEU A 238 -35.01 10.97 18.53
CA LEU A 238 -34.33 9.80 17.96
C LEU A 238 -32.82 10.04 17.74
N LEU A 239 -32.45 11.24 17.32
CA LEU A 239 -31.05 11.65 17.22
C LEU A 239 -30.36 11.60 18.58
N ASN A 240 -30.97 12.17 19.60
CA ASN A 240 -30.43 12.17 20.96
C ASN A 240 -30.29 10.73 21.51
N GLU A 241 -31.28 9.85 21.28
CA GLU A 241 -31.16 8.44 21.66
C GLU A 241 -29.99 7.73 20.96
N HIS A 242 -29.70 8.07 19.68
CA HIS A 242 -28.56 7.53 18.98
C HIS A 242 -27.24 8.12 19.51
N PHE A 243 -27.16 9.42 19.75
CA PHE A 243 -25.98 10.08 20.31
C PHE A 243 -25.62 9.59 21.71
N GLU A 244 -26.64 9.25 22.53
CA GLU A 244 -26.45 8.65 23.85
C GLU A 244 -26.15 7.13 23.82
N GLY A 245 -26.07 6.51 22.63
CA GLY A 245 -25.82 5.09 22.47
C GLY A 245 -26.96 4.16 22.80
N LYS A 246 -28.18 4.71 23.03
CA LYS A 246 -29.42 3.94 23.29
C LYS A 246 -29.94 3.23 22.04
N LYS A 247 -29.59 3.74 20.85
CA LYS A 247 -29.89 3.16 19.53
C LYS A 247 -28.64 3.04 18.69
N PRO A 248 -28.50 1.96 17.91
CA PRO A 248 -27.34 1.75 17.06
C PRO A 248 -27.31 2.70 15.85
N GLU A 249 -28.48 3.18 15.43
CA GLU A 249 -28.64 4.06 14.26
C GLU A 249 -29.83 5.01 14.48
N TYR A 250 -29.83 6.12 13.79
CA TYR A 250 -30.99 6.96 13.57
C TYR A 250 -31.82 6.35 12.45
N ASP A 251 -33.09 6.07 12.71
CA ASP A 251 -34.05 5.51 11.74
C ASP A 251 -35.36 6.24 11.93
N PHE A 252 -35.76 7.03 10.92
CA PHE A 252 -36.91 7.92 11.03
C PHE A 252 -37.67 8.05 9.70
N ARG A 253 -38.98 8.09 9.78
CA ARG A 253 -39.84 8.41 8.63
C ARG A 253 -40.46 9.77 8.85
N CYS A 254 -40.15 10.71 7.96
CA CYS A 254 -40.64 12.08 8.05
C CYS A 254 -41.26 12.56 6.74
N ARG A 255 -42.06 13.60 6.87
CA ARG A 255 -42.57 14.35 5.72
C ARG A 255 -41.61 15.45 5.37
N MET A 256 -41.26 15.54 4.08
CA MET A 256 -40.45 16.63 3.53
C MET A 256 -41.24 17.39 2.48
N LYS A 257 -41.08 18.71 2.43
CA LYS A 257 -41.79 19.59 1.51
C LYS A 257 -41.22 19.52 0.10
N HIS A 258 -42.05 19.07 -0.83
CA HIS A 258 -41.71 19.11 -2.25
C HIS A 258 -41.79 20.53 -2.81
N LYS A 259 -40.98 20.86 -3.82
CA LYS A 259 -40.94 22.16 -4.49
C LYS A 259 -42.34 22.64 -4.99
N GLU A 260 -43.20 21.68 -5.37
CA GLU A 260 -44.57 21.94 -5.82
C GLU A 260 -45.55 22.13 -4.66
N GLY A 261 -45.11 22.11 -3.40
CA GLY A 261 -45.90 22.46 -2.25
C GLY A 261 -46.61 21.29 -1.53
N HIS A 262 -46.53 20.08 -2.07
CA HIS A 262 -47.05 18.86 -1.39
C HIS A 262 -45.98 18.22 -0.47
N TRP A 263 -46.38 17.31 0.37
CA TRP A 263 -45.48 16.55 1.25
C TRP A 263 -45.13 15.21 0.64
N VAL A 264 -43.84 14.84 0.71
CA VAL A 264 -43.33 13.51 0.35
C VAL A 264 -42.83 12.80 1.60
N TRP A 265 -43.12 11.51 1.71
CA TRP A 265 -42.59 10.69 2.78
C TRP A 265 -41.18 10.24 2.45
N VAL A 266 -40.28 10.48 3.38
CA VAL A 266 -38.88 10.08 3.29
C VAL A 266 -38.57 9.14 4.47
N HIS A 267 -37.84 8.09 4.18
CA HIS A 267 -37.25 7.23 5.21
C HIS A 267 -35.79 7.66 5.37
N ASP A 268 -35.48 8.33 6.45
CA ASP A 268 -34.18 8.90 6.77
C ASP A 268 -33.44 7.99 7.76
N ARG A 269 -32.22 7.59 7.43
CA ARG A 269 -31.39 6.70 8.24
C ARG A 269 -29.98 7.20 8.25
N GLY A 270 -29.33 7.13 9.43
CA GLY A 270 -27.95 7.54 9.56
C GLY A 270 -27.28 6.99 10.80
N GLN A 271 -25.95 7.07 10.81
CA GLN A 271 -25.14 6.61 11.93
C GLN A 271 -23.96 7.56 12.13
N VAL A 272 -23.61 7.83 13.39
CA VAL A 272 -22.37 8.54 13.72
C VAL A 272 -21.21 7.58 13.54
N LEU A 273 -20.30 7.92 12.62
CA LEU A 273 -19.08 7.14 12.35
C LEU A 273 -17.82 7.77 12.96
N GLU A 274 -17.85 9.08 13.23
CA GLU A 274 -16.72 9.77 13.84
C GLU A 274 -17.19 10.52 15.10
N TRP A 275 -16.38 10.43 16.15
CA TRP A 275 -16.62 11.06 17.45
C TRP A 275 -15.45 11.96 17.80
N THR A 276 -15.70 13.02 18.55
CA THR A 276 -14.62 13.87 19.10
C THR A 276 -13.85 13.14 20.19
N ASP A 277 -12.66 13.64 20.55
CA ASP A 277 -11.88 13.11 21.67
C ASP A 277 -12.64 13.18 23.03
N ALA A 278 -13.63 14.07 23.12
CA ALA A 278 -14.51 14.20 24.28
C ALA A 278 -15.70 13.21 24.26
N GLY A 279 -15.83 12.39 23.20
CA GLY A 279 -16.94 11.44 23.04
C GLY A 279 -18.24 12.06 22.56
N GLU A 280 -18.21 13.26 21.96
CA GLU A 280 -19.35 13.89 21.33
C GLU A 280 -19.47 13.49 19.84
N PRO A 281 -20.66 13.40 19.25
CA PRO A 281 -20.83 13.06 17.84
C PRO A 281 -20.19 14.13 16.95
N LEU A 282 -19.35 13.70 15.99
CA LEU A 282 -18.65 14.58 15.06
C LEU A 282 -19.22 14.49 13.65
N MET A 283 -19.14 13.30 13.03
CA MET A 283 -19.63 13.10 11.66
C MET A 283 -20.67 11.98 11.62
N MET A 284 -21.81 12.31 11.04
CA MET A 284 -22.94 11.40 10.82
C MET A 284 -23.22 11.24 9.32
N PHE A 285 -23.52 10.01 8.90
CA PHE A 285 -23.73 9.64 7.50
C PHE A 285 -25.02 8.86 7.32
#